data_9ca896a610726fd3ab2d60efae2e38de
#
_entry.id   9ca896a610726fd3ab2d60efae2e38de
#
_cell.length_a   1.000
_cell.length_b   1.000
_cell.length_c   1.000
_cell.angle_alpha   90.00
_cell.angle_beta   90.00
_cell.angle_gamma   90.00
#
_symmetry.space_group_name_H-M   'P 1'
#
loop_
_entity.id
_entity.type
_entity.pdbx_description
1 polymer ?
#
loop_
_entity_poly.entity_id
_entity_poly.type
_entity_poly.pdbx_seq_one_letter_code
_entity_poly.pdbx_strand_id
1 'polypeptide(L)'
;MKSTQFDRLLASTALALVLALSSQAGMAQQTEKPVEASVPMPDTSLPPPLTAKDIEAPAKQTAPANRTPNESKQNAATPSAEPAKAATAPTAAPVPTADSGVADKLRELIGGRQFERLVGLKADRAGIEAFYSARNYAPLWVTNNAGNERAKAAIAYLTQADAVGLDPSDYRTPDFKSAATPDVLAEAELKLTATSLMFARHAQIGRIHFTRVGADIQYDLVAPDPADVLAKLADGNDTGKVLDGFNPPQPEFKALRVKLAELRKGPVASDSRAEARPEQPRVHVPDGKILRPGMKDARVVALRKRLDVAGDKDSPLYDDAVRDAVKTFQTESDIGVDGNLGPNTVRALNGEQKEARHASADPIDTIIVNMERWRWLPRNLGNPHVIVNVPDYTLALYNDDKVYWKTKIVVGKPGLATPMVSAEMKFITVNPTWNVPPSIIEKEYLPALEQD
;
A
#
# COMPACT_ATOMS: atom_id res chain seq x y z
N MET A 1 2.82 6.89 -23.54
CA MET A 1 3.97 5.95 -23.53
C MET A 1 4.58 5.70 -22.14
N LYS A 2 4.50 6.63 -21.18
CA LYS A 2 5.00 6.40 -19.78
C LYS A 2 4.10 5.47 -18.93
N SER A 3 2.83 5.34 -19.27
CA SER A 3 1.87 4.44 -18.59
C SER A 3 2.30 2.96 -18.65
N THR A 4 2.82 2.52 -19.78
CA THR A 4 3.27 1.13 -19.96
C THR A 4 4.52 0.75 -19.15
N GLN A 5 5.32 1.74 -18.73
CA GLN A 5 6.51 1.51 -17.94
C GLN A 5 6.16 1.31 -16.45
N PHE A 6 5.19 2.06 -15.96
CA PHE A 6 4.70 1.92 -14.59
C PHE A 6 3.94 0.60 -14.38
N ASP A 7 3.12 0.21 -15.36
CA ASP A 7 2.42 -1.09 -15.35
C ASP A 7 3.39 -2.28 -15.38
N ARG A 8 4.52 -2.13 -16.09
CA ARG A 8 5.59 -3.15 -16.11
C ARG A 8 6.37 -3.22 -14.80
N LEU A 9 6.52 -2.11 -14.09
CA LEU A 9 7.20 -2.08 -12.80
C LEU A 9 6.40 -2.81 -11.72
N LEU A 10 5.08 -2.61 -11.67
CA LEU A 10 4.20 -3.32 -10.74
C LEU A 10 4.15 -4.83 -11.01
N ALA A 11 4.14 -5.22 -12.29
CA ALA A 11 4.18 -6.63 -12.68
C ALA A 11 5.55 -7.29 -12.40
N SER A 12 6.65 -6.55 -12.65
CA SER A 12 8.01 -7.09 -12.46
C SER A 12 8.42 -7.20 -10.99
N THR A 13 7.94 -6.32 -10.09
CA THR A 13 8.23 -6.46 -8.67
C THR A 13 7.51 -7.65 -8.02
N ALA A 14 6.31 -8.01 -8.49
CA ALA A 14 5.64 -9.25 -8.09
C ALA A 14 6.40 -10.48 -8.62
N LEU A 15 6.92 -10.43 -9.84
CA LEU A 15 7.65 -11.53 -10.47
C LEU A 15 9.08 -11.67 -9.91
N ALA A 16 9.77 -10.58 -9.59
CA ALA A 16 11.11 -10.63 -9.00
C ALA A 16 11.10 -11.24 -7.60
N LEU A 17 10.03 -11.06 -6.82
CA LEU A 17 9.88 -11.73 -5.52
C LEU A 17 9.64 -13.24 -5.67
N VAL A 18 8.99 -13.68 -6.76
CA VAL A 18 8.74 -15.09 -7.06
C VAL A 18 10.01 -15.78 -7.60
N LEU A 19 10.83 -15.08 -8.40
CA LEU A 19 12.05 -15.66 -8.98
C LEU A 19 13.21 -15.75 -7.99
N ALA A 20 13.29 -14.86 -7.00
CA ALA A 20 14.33 -14.94 -5.96
C ALA A 20 14.10 -16.09 -4.97
N LEU A 21 12.88 -16.66 -4.90
CA LEU A 21 12.54 -17.77 -4.01
C LEU A 21 12.52 -19.15 -4.71
N SER A 22 12.54 -19.18 -6.05
CA SER A 22 12.53 -20.46 -6.80
C SER A 22 13.88 -21.12 -7.00
N SER A 23 14.99 -20.49 -6.60
CA SER A 23 16.34 -21.07 -6.73
C SER A 23 16.84 -21.88 -5.53
N GLN A 24 16.01 -22.11 -4.51
CA GLN A 24 16.39 -22.92 -3.34
C GLN A 24 15.63 -24.25 -3.16
N ALA A 25 14.83 -24.67 -4.13
CA ALA A 25 14.14 -25.95 -4.07
C ALA A 25 14.83 -27.02 -4.92
N GLY A 26 16.05 -27.35 -4.55
CA GLY A 26 16.78 -28.44 -5.17
C GLY A 26 17.95 -28.87 -4.31
N MET A 27 17.71 -29.71 -3.34
CA MET A 27 18.54 -30.74 -2.72
C MET A 27 18.26 -30.85 -1.21
N ALA A 28 17.47 -31.79 -0.83
CA ALA A 28 17.63 -32.53 0.42
C ALA A 28 16.68 -33.75 0.43
N GLN A 29 17.11 -34.83 -0.15
CA GLN A 29 16.73 -36.16 0.33
C GLN A 29 18.00 -36.82 0.82
N GLN A 30 18.19 -36.81 2.12
CA GLN A 30 18.88 -37.87 2.84
C GLN A 30 18.33 -37.95 4.26
N THR A 31 17.85 -39.15 4.57
CA THR A 31 17.32 -39.61 5.83
C THR A 31 18.40 -39.58 6.92
N GLU A 32 18.16 -38.83 7.99
CA GLU A 32 18.78 -39.07 9.29
C GLU A 32 17.77 -38.87 10.42
N LYS A 33 17.84 -39.78 11.41
CA LYS A 33 16.95 -39.92 12.58
C LYS A 33 16.94 -38.63 13.44
N PRO A 34 15.86 -38.39 14.20
CA PRO A 34 15.77 -37.18 15.02
C PRO A 34 16.73 -37.25 16.20
N VAL A 35 17.64 -36.29 16.29
CA VAL A 35 18.36 -35.96 17.51
C VAL A 35 17.58 -34.88 18.21
N GLU A 36 17.01 -35.18 19.39
CA GLU A 36 16.43 -34.20 20.29
C GLU A 36 17.50 -33.18 20.70
N ALA A 37 17.42 -32.00 20.09
CA ALA A 37 18.12 -30.82 20.59
C ALA A 37 17.14 -30.02 21.45
N SER A 38 17.27 -30.15 22.75
CA SER A 38 16.60 -29.29 23.75
C SER A 38 17.10 -27.85 23.58
N VAL A 39 16.29 -27.00 22.95
CA VAL A 39 16.46 -25.56 22.96
C VAL A 39 15.91 -25.04 24.29
N PRO A 40 16.66 -24.31 25.13
CA PRO A 40 16.09 -23.70 26.34
C PRO A 40 15.07 -22.65 25.94
N MET A 41 13.83 -22.88 26.36
CA MET A 41 12.76 -21.90 26.25
C MET A 41 13.06 -20.71 27.21
N PRO A 42 12.85 -19.46 26.77
CA PRO A 42 12.85 -18.35 27.70
C PRO A 42 11.71 -18.53 28.70
N ASP A 43 12.02 -18.33 29.95
CA ASP A 43 11.12 -18.40 31.10
C ASP A 43 10.05 -17.29 30.99
N THR A 44 8.95 -17.60 30.30
CA THR A 44 7.74 -16.81 30.32
C THR A 44 6.78 -17.47 31.29
N SER A 45 6.89 -17.09 32.56
CA SER A 45 5.85 -17.36 33.55
C SER A 45 4.54 -16.71 33.05
N LEU A 46 3.68 -17.52 32.46
CA LEU A 46 2.30 -17.13 32.21
C LEU A 46 1.64 -16.78 33.56
N PRO A 47 0.84 -15.71 33.65
CA PRO A 47 0.04 -15.47 34.83
C PRO A 47 -0.87 -16.69 35.07
N PRO A 48 -1.14 -17.04 36.33
CA PRO A 48 -1.94 -18.20 36.66
C PRO A 48 -3.33 -18.08 36.01
N PRO A 49 -3.93 -19.19 35.56
CA PRO A 49 -5.27 -19.17 34.98
C PRO A 49 -6.27 -18.59 35.97
N LEU A 50 -7.11 -17.67 35.50
CA LEU A 50 -8.21 -17.09 36.26
C LEU A 50 -9.09 -18.22 36.79
N THR A 51 -9.30 -18.30 38.09
CA THR A 51 -10.20 -19.25 38.72
C THR A 51 -11.63 -18.74 38.67
N ALA A 52 -12.61 -19.64 38.75
CA ALA A 52 -14.04 -19.30 38.71
C ALA A 52 -14.51 -18.32 39.82
N LYS A 53 -13.62 -17.95 40.74
CA LYS A 53 -13.88 -16.95 41.80
C LYS A 53 -13.56 -15.51 41.39
N ASP A 54 -12.85 -15.33 40.26
CA ASP A 54 -12.45 -14.00 39.79
C ASP A 54 -13.47 -13.36 38.84
N ILE A 55 -14.60 -14.05 38.61
CA ILE A 55 -15.71 -13.55 37.80
C ILE A 55 -16.88 -13.25 38.74
N GLU A 56 -16.79 -12.18 39.48
CA GLU A 56 -17.93 -11.63 40.19
C GLU A 56 -18.80 -10.80 39.22
N ALA A 57 -20.04 -11.23 39.02
CA ALA A 57 -20.97 -10.64 38.10
C ALA A 57 -21.52 -9.30 38.60
N PRO A 58 -21.62 -8.28 37.76
CA PRO A 58 -22.44 -7.11 38.10
C PRO A 58 -23.92 -7.42 37.95
N ALA A 59 -24.67 -6.83 38.88
CA ALA A 59 -26.05 -7.04 39.22
C ALA A 59 -27.05 -7.08 38.04
N LYS A 60 -28.05 -7.92 38.25
CA LYS A 60 -29.30 -8.14 37.51
C LYS A 60 -29.94 -6.85 36.97
N GLN A 61 -30.15 -6.80 35.68
CA GLN A 61 -31.29 -6.13 35.09
C GLN A 61 -32.16 -7.17 34.39
N THR A 62 -33.41 -7.17 34.76
CA THR A 62 -34.48 -8.07 34.43
C THR A 62 -34.80 -8.10 32.93
N ALA A 63 -34.79 -9.27 32.36
CA ALA A 63 -35.35 -9.56 31.03
C ALA A 63 -36.84 -9.80 31.13
N PRO A 64 -37.64 -9.43 30.12
CA PRO A 64 -38.93 -10.07 29.89
C PRO A 64 -38.86 -11.19 28.85
N ALA A 65 -39.69 -12.16 29.12
CA ALA A 65 -39.76 -13.50 28.59
C ALA A 65 -40.05 -13.63 27.09
N ASN A 66 -39.53 -14.70 26.60
CA ASN A 66 -39.90 -15.61 25.52
C ASN A 66 -41.34 -15.55 25.00
N ARG A 67 -41.54 -15.42 23.69
CA ARG A 67 -42.69 -16.02 22.97
C ARG A 67 -42.27 -16.46 21.56
N THR A 68 -42.51 -17.73 21.30
CA THR A 68 -42.46 -18.48 20.05
C THR A 68 -43.48 -17.96 19.01
N PRO A 69 -43.31 -18.29 17.71
CA PRO A 69 -44.05 -17.71 16.60
C PRO A 69 -45.43 -18.36 16.42
N ASN A 70 -46.42 -17.58 16.05
CA ASN A 70 -47.59 -18.09 15.37
C ASN A 70 -48.10 -17.14 14.30
N GLU A 71 -48.50 -17.75 13.21
CA GLU A 71 -49.03 -17.19 11.99
C GLU A 71 -50.36 -16.42 12.20
N SER A 72 -50.61 -15.53 11.32
CA SER A 72 -51.87 -15.26 10.63
C SER A 72 -52.48 -13.83 10.71
N LYS A 73 -52.58 -13.29 9.50
CA LYS A 73 -53.68 -12.48 8.92
C LYS A 73 -54.00 -11.08 9.43
N GLN A 74 -53.73 -10.19 8.48
CA GLN A 74 -54.59 -9.06 8.03
C GLN A 74 -55.48 -8.38 9.07
N ASN A 75 -55.21 -7.09 9.29
CA ASN A 75 -56.20 -6.04 8.94
C ASN A 75 -55.54 -4.65 8.93
N ALA A 76 -55.97 -3.90 7.93
CA ALA A 76 -55.60 -2.54 7.68
C ALA A 76 -56.20 -1.59 8.74
N ALA A 77 -55.37 -0.69 9.27
CA ALA A 77 -55.83 0.58 9.76
C ALA A 77 -54.71 1.59 9.57
N THR A 78 -54.93 2.51 8.66
CA THR A 78 -54.11 3.67 8.35
C THR A 78 -54.22 4.69 9.49
N PRO A 79 -53.14 5.15 10.08
CA PRO A 79 -53.17 6.46 10.72
C PRO A 79 -52.78 7.52 9.68
N SER A 80 -53.63 8.46 9.53
CA SER A 80 -53.49 9.71 8.79
C SER A 80 -52.17 10.38 9.17
N ALA A 81 -51.20 10.39 8.25
CA ALA A 81 -50.04 11.22 8.37
C ALA A 81 -50.40 12.63 7.93
N GLU A 82 -50.28 13.55 8.83
CA GLU A 82 -50.22 15.00 8.58
C GLU A 82 -49.16 15.26 7.50
N PRO A 83 -49.40 16.12 6.51
CA PRO A 83 -48.42 16.34 5.43
C PRO A 83 -47.19 17.02 6.02
N ALA A 84 -46.08 16.30 6.03
CA ALA A 84 -44.78 16.86 6.29
C ALA A 84 -44.57 18.04 5.33
N LYS A 85 -44.39 19.21 5.91
CA LYS A 85 -44.03 20.46 5.25
C LYS A 85 -42.91 20.18 4.27
N ALA A 86 -43.23 20.26 2.97
CA ALA A 86 -42.24 20.11 1.92
C ALA A 86 -41.07 21.05 2.22
N ALA A 87 -39.90 20.45 2.48
CA ALA A 87 -38.67 21.20 2.55
C ALA A 87 -38.49 21.82 1.16
N THR A 88 -38.64 23.13 1.09
CA THR A 88 -38.32 23.93 -0.08
C THR A 88 -36.89 23.60 -0.46
N ALA A 89 -36.67 22.99 -1.63
CA ALA A 89 -35.37 22.83 -2.21
C ALA A 89 -34.63 24.17 -2.18
N PRO A 90 -33.39 24.26 -1.79
CA PRO A 90 -32.65 25.52 -1.77
C PRO A 90 -32.72 26.12 -3.17
N THR A 91 -33.33 27.28 -3.30
CA THR A 91 -33.39 28.04 -4.56
C THR A 91 -31.94 28.31 -4.96
N ALA A 92 -31.52 27.75 -6.09
CA ALA A 92 -30.15 27.93 -6.60
C ALA A 92 -29.91 29.45 -6.72
N ALA A 93 -28.79 29.92 -6.21
CA ALA A 93 -28.40 31.30 -6.30
C ALA A 93 -28.33 31.75 -7.79
N PRO A 94 -28.78 32.97 -8.12
CA PRO A 94 -28.73 33.44 -9.50
C PRO A 94 -27.30 33.50 -9.99
N VAL A 95 -27.07 33.04 -11.23
CA VAL A 95 -25.76 33.12 -11.87
C VAL A 95 -25.38 34.59 -12.04
N PRO A 96 -24.17 35.05 -11.66
CA PRO A 96 -23.74 36.42 -11.92
C PRO A 96 -23.89 36.77 -13.40
N THR A 97 -24.38 37.95 -13.72
CA THR A 97 -24.63 38.35 -15.11
C THR A 97 -23.39 38.26 -16.00
N ALA A 98 -22.20 38.49 -15.43
CA ALA A 98 -20.92 38.38 -16.13
C ALA A 98 -20.63 36.94 -16.61
N ASP A 99 -21.10 35.92 -15.88
CA ASP A 99 -20.81 34.50 -16.17
C ASP A 99 -21.99 33.78 -16.83
N SER A 100 -23.08 34.51 -17.16
CA SER A 100 -24.28 33.91 -17.79
C SER A 100 -23.96 33.21 -19.12
N GLY A 101 -23.10 33.83 -19.95
CA GLY A 101 -22.64 33.23 -21.20
C GLY A 101 -21.90 31.91 -21.02
N VAL A 102 -21.08 31.80 -19.96
CA VAL A 102 -20.37 30.55 -19.61
C VAL A 102 -21.37 29.50 -19.12
N ALA A 103 -22.35 29.88 -18.31
CA ALA A 103 -23.39 28.98 -17.81
C ALA A 103 -24.26 28.41 -18.94
N ASP A 104 -24.63 29.22 -19.93
CA ASP A 104 -25.38 28.78 -21.11
C ASP A 104 -24.58 27.78 -21.94
N LYS A 105 -23.30 28.05 -22.14
CA LYS A 105 -22.40 27.11 -22.85
C LYS A 105 -22.14 25.81 -22.07
N LEU A 106 -22.05 25.87 -20.75
CA LEU A 106 -21.97 24.67 -19.91
C LEU A 106 -23.23 23.80 -20.06
N ARG A 107 -24.42 24.42 -20.08
CA ARG A 107 -25.68 23.71 -20.30
C ARG A 107 -25.70 23.03 -21.67
N GLU A 108 -25.26 23.73 -22.73
CA GLU A 108 -25.15 23.20 -24.08
C GLU A 108 -24.16 22.04 -24.15
N LEU A 109 -22.96 22.16 -23.59
CA LEU A 109 -21.93 21.14 -23.61
C LEU A 109 -22.33 19.88 -22.86
N ILE A 110 -22.91 20.02 -21.64
CA ILE A 110 -23.34 18.90 -20.80
C ILE A 110 -24.51 18.14 -21.46
N GLY A 111 -25.42 18.83 -22.14
CA GLY A 111 -26.50 18.21 -22.91
C GLY A 111 -26.06 17.62 -24.26
N GLY A 112 -24.83 17.88 -24.71
CA GLY A 112 -24.34 17.54 -26.04
C GLY A 112 -23.47 16.27 -26.08
N ARG A 113 -23.28 15.73 -27.32
CA ARG A 113 -22.41 14.56 -27.54
C ARG A 113 -20.93 14.82 -27.21
N GLN A 114 -20.51 16.07 -27.16
CA GLN A 114 -19.14 16.43 -26.84
C GLN A 114 -18.79 16.11 -25.39
N PHE A 115 -19.78 16.12 -24.48
CA PHE A 115 -19.62 15.76 -23.08
C PHE A 115 -19.05 14.35 -22.89
N GLU A 116 -19.53 13.37 -23.64
CA GLU A 116 -19.02 11.99 -23.58
C GLU A 116 -17.54 11.86 -23.98
N ARG A 117 -17.06 12.75 -24.86
CA ARG A 117 -15.65 12.79 -25.26
C ARG A 117 -14.76 13.45 -24.22
N LEU A 118 -15.30 14.47 -23.53
CA LEU A 118 -14.56 15.20 -22.48
C LEU A 118 -14.49 14.40 -21.17
N VAL A 119 -15.58 13.66 -20.84
CA VAL A 119 -15.72 12.91 -19.60
C VAL A 119 -15.98 11.45 -19.92
N GLY A 120 -14.94 10.62 -19.85
CA GLY A 120 -15.01 9.22 -20.28
C GLY A 120 -15.90 8.33 -19.41
N LEU A 121 -15.92 8.54 -18.09
CA LEU A 121 -16.67 7.68 -17.16
C LEU A 121 -18.12 8.11 -17.02
N LYS A 122 -19.05 7.16 -17.12
CA LYS A 122 -20.48 7.38 -16.98
C LYS A 122 -20.85 7.95 -15.60
N ALA A 123 -20.22 7.46 -14.54
CA ALA A 123 -20.45 7.95 -13.17
C ALA A 123 -20.03 9.42 -13.03
N ASP A 124 -18.85 9.80 -13.58
CA ASP A 124 -18.39 11.18 -13.54
C ASP A 124 -19.34 12.10 -14.31
N ARG A 125 -19.84 11.67 -15.50
CA ARG A 125 -20.85 12.44 -16.25
C ARG A 125 -22.13 12.68 -15.46
N ALA A 126 -22.66 11.63 -14.83
CA ALA A 126 -23.87 11.75 -14.03
C ALA A 126 -23.67 12.70 -12.83
N GLY A 127 -22.55 12.62 -12.14
CA GLY A 127 -22.22 13.51 -11.03
C GLY A 127 -22.01 14.97 -11.48
N ILE A 128 -21.34 15.18 -12.61
CA ILE A 128 -21.16 16.52 -13.20
C ILE A 128 -22.52 17.12 -13.59
N GLU A 129 -23.36 16.36 -14.28
CA GLU A 129 -24.69 16.80 -14.70
C GLU A 129 -25.55 17.16 -13.47
N ALA A 130 -25.58 16.31 -12.46
CA ALA A 130 -26.32 16.56 -11.22
C ALA A 130 -25.82 17.82 -10.51
N PHE A 131 -24.51 17.99 -10.40
CA PHE A 131 -23.90 19.14 -9.73
C PHE A 131 -24.17 20.45 -10.45
N TYR A 132 -23.97 20.52 -11.77
CA TYR A 132 -24.17 21.76 -12.51
C TYR A 132 -25.65 22.11 -12.70
N SER A 133 -26.53 21.12 -12.92
CA SER A 133 -27.97 21.36 -13.01
C SER A 133 -28.53 21.92 -11.72
N ALA A 134 -28.12 21.40 -10.56
CA ALA A 134 -28.58 21.88 -9.25
C ALA A 134 -28.19 23.34 -8.96
N ARG A 135 -27.19 23.89 -9.64
CA ARG A 135 -26.72 25.26 -9.48
C ARG A 135 -27.00 26.16 -10.71
N ASN A 136 -27.97 25.81 -11.55
CA ASN A 136 -28.29 26.51 -12.79
C ASN A 136 -27.09 26.70 -13.74
N TYR A 137 -26.20 25.71 -13.77
CA TYR A 137 -24.95 25.71 -14.54
C TYR A 137 -23.95 26.82 -14.16
N ALA A 138 -24.13 27.45 -12.98
CA ALA A 138 -23.14 28.40 -12.48
C ALA A 138 -21.75 27.75 -12.43
N PRO A 139 -20.71 28.35 -13.04
CA PRO A 139 -19.37 27.76 -13.05
C PRO A 139 -18.77 27.65 -11.66
N LEU A 140 -17.90 26.67 -11.44
CA LEU A 140 -17.16 26.43 -10.21
C LEU A 140 -15.79 27.11 -10.25
N TRP A 141 -15.14 27.06 -11.41
CA TRP A 141 -13.75 27.49 -11.63
C TRP A 141 -13.63 28.85 -12.29
N VAL A 142 -14.71 29.40 -12.80
CA VAL A 142 -14.77 30.69 -13.48
C VAL A 142 -15.54 31.70 -12.63
N THR A 143 -15.05 32.96 -12.59
CA THR A 143 -15.73 34.11 -12.03
C THR A 143 -15.33 35.34 -12.83
N ASN A 144 -16.28 36.18 -13.25
CA ASN A 144 -16.05 37.36 -14.08
C ASN A 144 -15.27 37.05 -15.39
N ASN A 145 -15.68 35.99 -16.07
CA ASN A 145 -15.04 35.49 -17.31
C ASN A 145 -13.56 35.16 -17.18
N ALA A 146 -13.08 34.79 -16.00
CA ALA A 146 -11.68 34.40 -15.75
C ALA A 146 -11.60 33.24 -14.76
N GLY A 147 -10.51 32.49 -14.82
CA GLY A 147 -10.22 31.46 -13.81
C GLY A 147 -10.07 32.06 -12.41
N ASN A 148 -10.89 31.60 -11.47
CA ASN A 148 -10.93 32.09 -10.10
C ASN A 148 -9.80 31.45 -9.23
N GLU A 149 -9.74 31.85 -7.96
CA GLU A 149 -8.72 31.36 -7.02
C GLU A 149 -8.85 29.85 -6.76
N ARG A 150 -10.08 29.28 -6.84
CA ARG A 150 -10.26 27.83 -6.76
C ARG A 150 -9.61 27.10 -7.92
N ALA A 151 -9.78 27.61 -9.14
CA ALA A 151 -9.15 27.06 -10.33
C ALA A 151 -7.62 27.09 -10.21
N LYS A 152 -7.06 28.22 -9.78
CA LYS A 152 -5.61 28.37 -9.57
C LYS A 152 -5.09 27.39 -8.54
N ALA A 153 -5.79 27.24 -7.40
CA ALA A 153 -5.39 26.32 -6.34
C ALA A 153 -5.51 24.83 -6.78
N ALA A 154 -6.57 24.47 -7.52
CA ALA A 154 -6.70 23.14 -8.10
C ALA A 154 -5.58 22.82 -9.08
N ILE A 155 -5.29 23.74 -10.02
CA ILE A 155 -4.22 23.60 -11.00
C ILE A 155 -2.86 23.45 -10.30
N ALA A 156 -2.58 24.31 -9.33
CA ALA A 156 -1.33 24.27 -8.57
C ALA A 156 -1.15 22.94 -7.83
N TYR A 157 -2.21 22.40 -7.24
CA TYR A 157 -2.17 21.11 -6.56
C TYR A 157 -1.98 19.95 -7.55
N LEU A 158 -2.74 19.91 -8.64
CA LEU A 158 -2.70 18.84 -9.64
C LEU A 158 -1.36 18.76 -10.38
N THR A 159 -0.73 19.91 -10.64
CA THR A 159 0.61 19.96 -11.24
C THR A 159 1.71 19.43 -10.33
N GLN A 160 1.44 19.32 -9.03
CA GLN A 160 2.33 18.74 -8.02
C GLN A 160 1.84 17.37 -7.51
N ALA A 161 1.01 16.65 -8.28
CA ALA A 161 0.49 15.35 -7.91
C ALA A 161 1.59 14.31 -7.62
N ASP A 162 2.79 14.53 -8.13
CA ASP A 162 3.97 13.74 -7.83
C ASP A 162 4.35 13.77 -6.32
N ALA A 163 4.06 14.86 -5.61
CA ALA A 163 4.28 14.94 -4.16
C ALA A 163 3.48 13.92 -3.35
N VAL A 164 2.42 13.37 -3.94
CA VAL A 164 1.62 12.28 -3.39
C VAL A 164 1.82 10.96 -4.16
N GLY A 165 2.88 10.84 -4.97
CA GLY A 165 3.22 9.62 -5.70
C GLY A 165 2.30 9.32 -6.90
N LEU A 166 1.61 10.34 -7.44
CA LEU A 166 0.83 10.25 -8.67
C LEU A 166 1.57 10.99 -9.81
N ASP A 167 1.36 10.58 -11.07
CA ASP A 167 2.03 11.23 -12.21
C ASP A 167 1.27 12.49 -12.64
N PRO A 168 1.85 13.70 -12.52
CA PRO A 168 1.19 14.95 -12.94
C PRO A 168 0.75 14.95 -14.40
N SER A 169 1.41 14.18 -15.27
CA SER A 169 1.06 14.10 -16.69
C SER A 169 -0.31 13.48 -16.97
N ASP A 170 -0.85 12.75 -16.00
CA ASP A 170 -2.22 12.20 -16.06
C ASP A 170 -3.28 13.30 -15.82
N TYR A 171 -2.91 14.38 -15.12
CA TYR A 171 -3.83 15.42 -14.66
C TYR A 171 -3.64 16.72 -15.46
N ARG A 172 -3.93 16.64 -16.77
CA ARG A 172 -3.80 17.81 -17.65
C ARG A 172 -4.80 18.89 -17.28
N THR A 173 -4.29 20.04 -16.90
CA THR A 173 -5.10 21.20 -16.52
C THR A 173 -5.28 22.16 -17.69
N PRO A 174 -6.45 22.82 -17.82
CA PRO A 174 -6.65 23.86 -18.81
C PRO A 174 -5.92 25.15 -18.42
N ASP A 175 -5.66 25.98 -19.42
CA ASP A 175 -5.15 27.34 -19.20
C ASP A 175 -6.31 28.35 -19.30
N PHE A 176 -6.68 28.96 -18.17
CA PHE A 176 -7.72 29.99 -18.11
C PHE A 176 -7.24 31.38 -18.56
N LYS A 177 -5.93 31.59 -18.73
CA LYS A 177 -5.38 32.91 -19.13
C LYS A 177 -5.62 33.20 -20.60
N SER A 178 -5.69 32.17 -21.45
CA SER A 178 -5.96 32.29 -22.88
C SER A 178 -7.45 32.21 -23.22
N ALA A 179 -8.33 32.06 -22.23
CA ALA A 179 -9.76 31.88 -22.44
C ALA A 179 -10.43 33.24 -22.65
N ALA A 180 -10.69 33.58 -23.90
CA ALA A 180 -11.28 34.89 -24.29
C ALA A 180 -12.78 34.80 -24.54
N THR A 181 -13.36 33.60 -24.73
CA THR A 181 -14.77 33.39 -25.07
C THR A 181 -15.50 32.48 -24.08
N PRO A 182 -16.83 32.64 -23.90
CA PRO A 182 -17.63 31.76 -23.04
C PRO A 182 -17.49 30.27 -23.40
N ASP A 183 -17.36 29.92 -24.67
CA ASP A 183 -17.19 28.52 -25.13
C ASP A 183 -15.90 27.91 -24.60
N VAL A 184 -14.78 28.63 -24.72
CA VAL A 184 -13.47 28.18 -24.27
C VAL A 184 -13.44 28.07 -22.73
N LEU A 185 -14.09 29.01 -22.04
CA LEU A 185 -14.21 28.97 -20.58
C LEU A 185 -15.06 27.78 -20.09
N ALA A 186 -16.18 27.50 -20.77
CA ALA A 186 -17.04 26.37 -20.44
C ALA A 186 -16.33 25.01 -20.68
N GLU A 187 -15.53 24.92 -21.76
CA GLU A 187 -14.72 23.72 -22.01
C GLU A 187 -13.61 23.56 -20.96
N ALA A 188 -12.92 24.65 -20.57
CA ALA A 188 -11.92 24.66 -19.52
C ALA A 188 -12.50 24.29 -18.16
N GLU A 189 -13.69 24.80 -17.84
CA GLU A 189 -14.46 24.45 -16.65
C GLU A 189 -14.71 22.94 -16.55
N LEU A 190 -15.23 22.32 -17.61
CA LEU A 190 -15.47 20.87 -17.64
C LEU A 190 -14.17 20.04 -17.63
N LYS A 191 -13.12 20.49 -18.29
CA LYS A 191 -11.82 19.82 -18.25
C LYS A 191 -11.25 19.80 -16.85
N LEU A 192 -11.24 20.93 -16.15
CA LEU A 192 -10.72 20.98 -14.79
C LEU A 192 -11.58 20.18 -13.82
N THR A 193 -12.91 20.20 -14.01
CA THR A 193 -13.85 19.37 -13.24
C THR A 193 -13.55 17.89 -13.43
N ALA A 194 -13.44 17.40 -14.66
CA ALA A 194 -13.15 16.00 -14.97
C ALA A 194 -11.77 15.57 -14.44
N THR A 195 -10.76 16.44 -14.57
CA THR A 195 -9.41 16.17 -14.05
C THR A 195 -9.41 16.09 -12.52
N SER A 196 -10.16 16.96 -11.84
CA SER A 196 -10.29 16.94 -10.38
C SER A 196 -10.98 15.68 -9.88
N LEU A 197 -12.04 15.23 -10.57
CA LEU A 197 -12.71 13.96 -10.26
C LEU A 197 -11.79 12.75 -10.49
N MET A 198 -11.04 12.74 -11.58
CA MET A 198 -10.06 11.71 -11.87
C MET A 198 -8.99 11.64 -10.79
N PHE A 199 -8.46 12.80 -10.37
CA PHE A 199 -7.50 12.87 -9.27
C PHE A 199 -8.10 12.32 -7.97
N ALA A 200 -9.28 12.78 -7.56
CA ALA A 200 -9.94 12.34 -6.33
C ALA A 200 -10.13 10.81 -6.30
N ARG A 201 -10.54 10.22 -7.42
CA ARG A 201 -10.66 8.77 -7.57
C ARG A 201 -9.31 8.08 -7.45
N HIS A 202 -8.28 8.52 -8.18
CA HIS A 202 -6.94 7.92 -8.12
C HIS A 202 -6.31 8.08 -6.73
N ALA A 203 -6.52 9.20 -6.06
CA ALA A 203 -6.03 9.43 -4.72
C ALA A 203 -6.70 8.53 -3.67
N GLN A 204 -7.99 8.19 -3.86
CA GLN A 204 -8.75 7.40 -2.90
C GLN A 204 -8.61 5.89 -3.09
N ILE A 205 -8.68 5.39 -4.33
CA ILE A 205 -8.73 3.95 -4.61
C ILE A 205 -7.56 3.45 -5.46
N GLY A 206 -6.60 4.30 -5.73
CA GLY A 206 -5.44 3.99 -6.57
C GLY A 206 -5.68 4.24 -8.06
N ARG A 207 -4.57 4.46 -8.76
CA ARG A 207 -4.52 4.61 -10.22
C ARG A 207 -4.56 3.25 -10.93
N ILE A 208 -4.02 2.22 -10.27
CA ILE A 208 -3.94 0.85 -10.79
C ILE A 208 -4.82 -0.04 -9.93
N HIS A 209 -5.76 -0.73 -10.57
CA HIS A 209 -6.58 -1.71 -9.86
C HIS A 209 -5.74 -2.91 -9.45
N PHE A 210 -5.85 -3.35 -8.21
CA PHE A 210 -5.01 -4.41 -7.62
C PHE A 210 -5.09 -5.75 -8.39
N THR A 211 -6.21 -6.06 -9.05
CA THR A 211 -6.36 -7.29 -9.86
C THR A 211 -5.36 -7.38 -11.03
N ARG A 212 -4.75 -6.25 -11.41
CA ARG A 212 -3.66 -6.23 -12.41
C ARG A 212 -2.31 -6.64 -11.84
N VAL A 213 -2.20 -6.72 -10.51
CA VAL A 213 -0.96 -7.05 -9.79
C VAL A 213 -0.94 -8.51 -9.37
N GLY A 214 -2.01 -9.02 -8.77
CA GLY A 214 -2.10 -10.41 -8.34
C GLY A 214 -3.52 -10.84 -8.03
N ALA A 215 -3.80 -12.13 -8.24
CA ALA A 215 -5.12 -12.71 -7.95
C ALA A 215 -5.33 -12.97 -6.44
N ASP A 216 -4.26 -12.94 -5.66
CA ASP A 216 -4.24 -13.09 -4.21
C ASP A 216 -4.52 -11.79 -3.45
N ILE A 217 -4.77 -10.69 -4.18
CA ILE A 217 -5.12 -9.38 -3.62
C ILE A 217 -6.63 -9.19 -3.77
N GLN A 218 -7.32 -8.94 -2.66
CA GLN A 218 -8.78 -8.78 -2.61
C GLN A 218 -9.15 -7.65 -1.66
N TYR A 219 -9.48 -6.48 -2.22
CA TYR A 219 -9.93 -5.31 -1.48
C TYR A 219 -11.24 -4.77 -2.03
N ASP A 220 -12.10 -4.28 -1.16
CA ASP A 220 -13.31 -3.57 -1.56
C ASP A 220 -12.98 -2.09 -1.80
N LEU A 221 -12.77 -1.74 -3.07
CA LEU A 221 -12.48 -0.35 -3.47
C LEU A 221 -13.76 0.44 -3.64
N VAL A 222 -13.95 1.43 -2.77
CA VAL A 222 -15.08 2.37 -2.85
C VAL A 222 -14.58 3.68 -3.43
N ALA A 223 -14.90 3.93 -4.70
CA ALA A 223 -14.60 5.20 -5.34
C ALA A 223 -15.41 6.34 -4.68
N PRO A 224 -14.86 7.57 -4.62
CA PRO A 224 -15.61 8.70 -4.15
C PRO A 224 -16.79 9.02 -5.10
N ASP A 225 -17.94 9.38 -4.55
CA ASP A 225 -19.07 9.84 -5.37
C ASP A 225 -18.70 11.16 -6.06
N PRO A 226 -18.85 11.27 -7.39
CA PRO A 226 -18.47 12.47 -8.12
C PRO A 226 -19.24 13.74 -7.69
N ALA A 227 -20.52 13.63 -7.33
CA ALA A 227 -21.30 14.78 -6.88
C ALA A 227 -20.82 15.26 -5.50
N ASP A 228 -20.48 14.33 -4.60
CA ASP A 228 -19.90 14.65 -3.29
C ASP A 228 -18.51 15.30 -3.41
N VAL A 229 -17.69 14.84 -4.36
CA VAL A 229 -16.38 15.45 -4.62
C VAL A 229 -16.57 16.90 -5.05
N LEU A 230 -17.49 17.16 -6.00
CA LEU A 230 -17.75 18.50 -6.51
C LEU A 230 -18.39 19.42 -5.45
N ALA A 231 -19.27 18.89 -4.63
CA ALA A 231 -19.83 19.63 -3.49
C ALA A 231 -18.71 20.06 -2.52
N LYS A 232 -17.83 19.15 -2.13
CA LYS A 232 -16.67 19.47 -1.27
C LYS A 232 -15.74 20.51 -1.88
N LEU A 233 -15.52 20.46 -3.20
CA LEU A 233 -14.72 21.46 -3.91
C LEU A 233 -15.42 22.83 -3.98
N ALA A 234 -16.76 22.84 -4.07
CA ALA A 234 -17.54 24.07 -4.09
C ALA A 234 -17.62 24.75 -2.70
N ASP A 235 -17.78 23.95 -1.64
CA ASP A 235 -17.97 24.45 -0.28
C ASP A 235 -16.62 24.72 0.44
N GLY A 236 -15.56 24.06 0.01
CA GLY A 236 -14.26 24.17 0.64
C GLY A 236 -13.59 25.53 0.43
N ASN A 237 -13.03 26.09 1.52
CA ASN A 237 -12.29 27.34 1.49
C ASN A 237 -10.86 27.18 0.90
N ASP A 238 -10.34 25.95 0.87
CA ASP A 238 -8.99 25.61 0.39
C ASP A 238 -9.09 24.38 -0.52
N THR A 239 -9.13 24.63 -1.80
CA THR A 239 -9.26 23.58 -2.82
C THR A 239 -8.12 22.58 -2.78
N GLY A 240 -6.89 23.03 -2.50
CA GLY A 240 -5.73 22.15 -2.38
C GLY A 240 -5.89 21.16 -1.22
N LYS A 241 -6.37 21.64 -0.06
CA LYS A 241 -6.66 20.75 1.09
C LYS A 241 -7.80 19.79 0.82
N VAL A 242 -8.83 20.22 0.09
CA VAL A 242 -9.94 19.35 -0.30
C VAL A 242 -9.43 18.21 -1.18
N LEU A 243 -8.62 18.52 -2.20
CA LEU A 243 -8.00 17.51 -3.06
C LEU A 243 -7.05 16.60 -2.26
N ASP A 244 -6.20 17.17 -1.39
CA ASP A 244 -5.30 16.38 -0.53
C ASP A 244 -6.05 15.42 0.38
N GLY A 245 -7.25 15.81 0.82
CA GLY A 245 -8.12 15.01 1.67
C GLY A 245 -8.61 13.70 1.05
N PHE A 246 -8.48 13.48 -0.25
CA PHE A 246 -8.78 12.20 -0.90
C PHE A 246 -7.64 11.19 -0.77
N ASN A 247 -6.41 11.60 -0.46
CA ASN A 247 -5.32 10.66 -0.17
C ASN A 247 -5.60 9.86 1.12
N PRO A 248 -4.92 8.70 1.30
CA PRO A 248 -5.01 7.91 2.52
C PRO A 248 -4.69 8.75 3.77
N PRO A 249 -5.54 8.72 4.81
CA PRO A 249 -5.34 9.52 6.02
C PRO A 249 -4.30 8.93 6.98
N GLN A 250 -3.89 7.67 6.78
CA GLN A 250 -3.04 6.90 7.68
C GLN A 250 -1.66 7.54 7.87
N PRO A 251 -1.09 7.45 9.08
CA PRO A 251 0.24 8.00 9.39
C PRO A 251 1.34 7.41 8.51
N GLU A 252 1.25 6.13 8.15
CA GLU A 252 2.24 5.46 7.30
C GLU A 252 2.26 6.04 5.88
N PHE A 253 1.11 6.35 5.29
CA PHE A 253 1.06 7.04 4.00
C PHE A 253 1.70 8.44 4.09
N LYS A 254 1.43 9.17 5.17
CA LYS A 254 2.05 10.49 5.41
C LYS A 254 3.58 10.37 5.57
N ALA A 255 4.05 9.33 6.26
CA ALA A 255 5.48 9.06 6.40
C ALA A 255 6.13 8.74 5.04
N LEU A 256 5.46 7.99 4.15
CA LEU A 256 5.94 7.76 2.79
C LEU A 256 6.03 9.05 1.97
N ARG A 257 5.07 9.98 2.11
CA ARG A 257 5.13 11.30 1.47
C ARG A 257 6.37 12.10 1.92
N VAL A 258 6.63 12.12 3.22
CA VAL A 258 7.82 12.81 3.77
C VAL A 258 9.08 12.18 3.19
N LYS A 259 9.18 10.85 3.18
CA LYS A 259 10.34 10.13 2.65
C LYS A 259 10.53 10.34 1.15
N LEU A 260 9.44 10.38 0.38
CA LEU A 260 9.48 10.70 -1.04
C LEU A 260 10.06 12.11 -1.28
N ALA A 261 9.59 13.09 -0.51
CA ALA A 261 10.08 14.46 -0.60
C ALA A 261 11.56 14.58 -0.23
N GLU A 262 12.04 13.84 0.79
CA GLU A 262 13.45 13.78 1.17
C GLU A 262 14.32 13.22 0.04
N LEU A 263 13.94 12.08 -0.52
CA LEU A 263 14.71 11.43 -1.60
C LEU A 263 14.77 12.28 -2.87
N ARG A 264 13.71 13.02 -3.18
CA ARG A 264 13.68 13.93 -4.34
C ARG A 264 14.52 15.16 -4.18
N LYS A 265 14.74 15.63 -2.95
CA LYS A 265 15.67 16.73 -2.68
C LYS A 265 17.13 16.34 -2.95
N GLY A 266 17.41 15.05 -3.16
CA GLY A 266 18.75 14.52 -3.24
C GLY A 266 19.41 14.45 -1.86
N PRO A 267 20.60 13.87 -1.75
CA PRO A 267 21.34 13.93 -0.51
C PRO A 267 21.53 15.42 -0.19
N VAL A 268 20.92 15.87 0.91
CA VAL A 268 21.41 17.09 1.57
C VAL A 268 22.90 16.84 1.68
N ALA A 269 23.71 17.75 1.14
CA ALA A 269 25.13 17.73 1.40
C ALA A 269 25.29 17.92 2.91
N SER A 270 24.98 16.87 3.66
CA SER A 270 25.53 16.68 4.98
C SER A 270 27.00 16.50 4.70
N ASP A 271 27.81 17.39 5.24
CA ASP A 271 29.26 17.28 5.41
C ASP A 271 29.64 16.03 6.23
N SER A 272 29.07 14.91 5.92
CA SER A 272 29.71 13.62 6.02
C SER A 272 30.35 13.35 4.66
N ARG A 273 31.36 14.16 4.39
CA ARG A 273 32.53 13.72 3.67
C ARG A 273 33.03 12.50 4.46
N ALA A 274 32.34 11.37 4.29
CA ALA A 274 32.98 10.10 4.41
C ALA A 274 34.12 10.25 3.39
N GLU A 275 35.28 10.66 3.90
CA GLU A 275 36.51 10.65 3.18
C GLU A 275 36.48 9.37 2.40
N ALA A 276 36.43 9.50 1.06
CA ALA A 276 36.66 8.40 0.16
C ALA A 276 38.02 7.87 0.58
N ARG A 277 38.00 6.87 1.46
CA ARG A 277 39.20 6.13 1.84
C ARG A 277 39.73 5.68 0.52
N PRO A 278 40.98 6.03 0.16
CA PRO A 278 41.53 5.71 -1.14
C PRO A 278 41.24 4.23 -1.38
N GLU A 279 40.66 3.88 -2.52
CA GLU A 279 40.36 2.50 -2.88
C GLU A 279 41.69 1.75 -2.96
N GLN A 280 42.07 1.13 -1.84
CA GLN A 280 43.12 0.14 -1.87
C GLN A 280 42.66 -0.97 -2.80
N PRO A 281 43.53 -1.52 -3.67
CA PRO A 281 43.15 -2.58 -4.59
C PRO A 281 42.53 -3.71 -3.79
N ARG A 282 41.21 -3.93 -3.99
CA ARG A 282 40.44 -4.90 -3.22
C ARG A 282 40.90 -6.28 -3.60
N VAL A 283 41.43 -7.04 -2.61
CA VAL A 283 41.81 -8.43 -2.83
C VAL A 283 40.58 -9.22 -3.27
N HIS A 284 40.60 -9.74 -4.48
CA HIS A 284 39.52 -10.58 -5.02
C HIS A 284 39.56 -11.97 -4.36
N VAL A 285 38.39 -12.42 -3.89
CA VAL A 285 38.18 -13.75 -3.31
C VAL A 285 37.60 -14.67 -4.39
N PRO A 286 38.33 -15.72 -4.86
CA PRO A 286 37.84 -16.57 -5.93
C PRO A 286 36.59 -17.36 -5.54
N ASP A 287 35.72 -17.64 -6.54
CA ASP A 287 34.57 -18.53 -6.38
C ASP A 287 35.00 -19.99 -6.09
N GLY A 288 34.08 -20.73 -5.45
CA GLY A 288 34.31 -22.15 -5.18
C GLY A 288 33.29 -22.76 -4.22
N LYS A 289 33.61 -23.96 -3.73
CA LYS A 289 32.76 -24.66 -2.76
C LYS A 289 32.63 -23.87 -1.46
N ILE A 290 31.52 -24.06 -0.75
CA ILE A 290 31.30 -23.44 0.56
C ILE A 290 32.38 -23.85 1.54
N LEU A 291 33.08 -22.88 2.14
CA LEU A 291 34.07 -23.12 3.19
C LEU A 291 33.43 -22.91 4.56
N ARG A 292 33.75 -23.80 5.48
CA ARG A 292 33.30 -23.82 6.87
C ARG A 292 34.47 -23.80 7.83
N PRO A 293 34.32 -23.42 9.09
CA PRO A 293 35.35 -23.51 10.10
C PRO A 293 35.99 -24.89 10.14
N GLY A 294 37.32 -24.93 10.26
CA GLY A 294 38.11 -26.15 10.25
C GLY A 294 38.63 -26.59 8.86
N MET A 295 38.11 -26.06 7.76
CA MET A 295 38.54 -26.39 6.40
C MET A 295 39.83 -25.66 6.04
N LYS A 296 40.63 -26.28 5.15
CA LYS A 296 41.83 -25.68 4.56
C LYS A 296 41.61 -25.45 3.07
N ASP A 297 41.80 -24.21 2.62
CA ASP A 297 41.60 -23.83 1.22
C ASP A 297 42.49 -22.59 0.91
N ALA A 298 43.09 -22.53 -0.28
CA ALA A 298 43.94 -21.41 -0.70
C ALA A 298 43.19 -20.07 -0.71
N ARG A 299 41.87 -20.07 -0.92
CA ARG A 299 41.00 -18.87 -0.89
C ARG A 299 40.93 -18.20 0.48
N VAL A 300 41.24 -18.95 1.56
CA VAL A 300 41.23 -18.39 2.92
C VAL A 300 42.35 -17.35 3.06
N VAL A 301 43.47 -17.48 2.36
CA VAL A 301 44.53 -16.48 2.31
C VAL A 301 44.02 -15.15 1.73
N ALA A 302 43.31 -15.21 0.61
CA ALA A 302 42.67 -14.03 0.02
C ALA A 302 41.63 -13.44 0.95
N LEU A 303 40.82 -14.28 1.61
CA LEU A 303 39.80 -13.90 2.55
C LEU A 303 40.37 -13.18 3.80
N ARG A 304 41.45 -13.71 4.37
CA ARG A 304 42.17 -13.07 5.49
C ARG A 304 42.69 -11.69 5.12
N LYS A 305 43.31 -11.57 3.94
CA LYS A 305 43.78 -10.26 3.43
C LYS A 305 42.65 -9.29 3.15
N ARG A 306 41.53 -9.80 2.65
CA ARG A 306 40.33 -8.98 2.33
C ARG A 306 39.62 -8.44 3.55
N LEU A 307 39.50 -9.24 4.62
CA LEU A 307 38.82 -8.90 5.86
C LEU A 307 39.79 -8.40 6.96
N ASP A 308 41.06 -8.26 6.65
CA ASP A 308 42.14 -7.87 7.58
C ASP A 308 42.15 -8.69 8.87
N VAL A 309 41.98 -10.01 8.74
CA VAL A 309 41.96 -10.94 9.89
C VAL A 309 43.28 -10.94 10.59
N ALA A 310 43.29 -10.80 11.93
CA ALA A 310 44.48 -10.84 12.75
C ALA A 310 45.18 -12.21 12.70
N GLY A 311 46.52 -12.21 12.87
CA GLY A 311 47.33 -13.41 12.88
C GLY A 311 48.02 -13.69 11.55
N ASP A 312 48.30 -14.99 11.27
CA ASP A 312 49.02 -15.42 10.05
C ASP A 312 48.13 -15.19 8.82
N LYS A 313 48.45 -14.16 8.03
CA LYS A 313 47.72 -13.78 6.82
C LYS A 313 47.84 -14.76 5.66
N ASP A 314 48.83 -15.65 5.70
CA ASP A 314 49.07 -16.65 4.66
C ASP A 314 48.58 -18.06 5.04
N SER A 315 47.95 -18.18 6.22
CA SER A 315 47.35 -19.44 6.66
C SER A 315 46.13 -19.82 5.79
N PRO A 316 46.10 -21.02 5.20
CA PRO A 316 44.94 -21.50 4.45
C PRO A 316 43.83 -22.08 5.35
N LEU A 317 43.99 -22.06 6.69
CA LEU A 317 43.03 -22.62 7.63
C LEU A 317 41.89 -21.63 7.91
N TYR A 318 40.65 -22.08 7.72
CA TYR A 318 39.46 -21.38 8.10
C TYR A 318 39.20 -21.56 9.62
N ASP A 319 39.92 -20.79 10.42
CA ASP A 319 39.77 -20.83 11.88
C ASP A 319 38.66 -19.95 12.41
N ASP A 320 38.50 -19.91 13.74
CA ASP A 320 37.48 -19.11 14.40
C ASP A 320 37.62 -17.62 14.15
N ALA A 321 38.84 -17.09 14.03
CA ALA A 321 39.11 -15.69 13.73
C ALA A 321 38.54 -15.31 12.33
N VAL A 322 38.74 -16.19 11.35
CA VAL A 322 38.15 -15.99 9.99
C VAL A 322 36.64 -16.08 10.04
N ARG A 323 36.10 -17.07 10.77
CA ARG A 323 34.62 -17.19 10.94
C ARG A 323 34.01 -15.93 11.51
N ASP A 324 34.59 -15.36 12.55
CA ASP A 324 34.05 -14.21 13.24
C ASP A 324 34.18 -12.94 12.38
N ALA A 325 35.26 -12.78 11.65
CA ALA A 325 35.39 -11.72 10.66
C ALA A 325 34.38 -11.85 9.50
N VAL A 326 34.09 -13.06 9.05
CA VAL A 326 33.06 -13.32 8.05
C VAL A 326 31.66 -12.98 8.59
N LYS A 327 31.32 -13.33 9.85
CA LYS A 327 30.06 -12.97 10.48
C LYS A 327 29.90 -11.46 10.59
N THR A 328 30.93 -10.74 11.00
CA THR A 328 30.93 -9.28 11.05
C THR A 328 30.65 -8.69 9.66
N PHE A 329 31.38 -9.14 8.65
CA PHE A 329 31.19 -8.71 7.26
C PHE A 329 29.78 -9.04 6.75
N GLN A 330 29.25 -10.23 7.05
CA GLN A 330 27.89 -10.64 6.66
C GLN A 330 26.84 -9.71 7.28
N THR A 331 27.01 -9.33 8.56
CA THR A 331 26.15 -8.38 9.26
C THR A 331 26.21 -6.98 8.62
N GLU A 332 27.42 -6.46 8.37
CA GLU A 332 27.62 -5.14 7.75
C GLU A 332 27.13 -5.09 6.29
N SER A 333 27.15 -6.24 5.61
CA SER A 333 26.69 -6.39 4.22
C SER A 333 25.19 -6.76 4.13
N ASP A 334 24.48 -6.88 5.27
CA ASP A 334 23.06 -7.25 5.35
C ASP A 334 22.73 -8.53 4.56
N ILE A 335 23.55 -9.57 4.74
CA ILE A 335 23.35 -10.92 4.20
C ILE A 335 23.21 -11.94 5.32
N GLY A 336 22.74 -13.16 5.01
CA GLY A 336 22.57 -14.22 6.00
C GLY A 336 23.86 -14.47 6.82
N VAL A 337 23.78 -14.31 8.15
CA VAL A 337 24.91 -14.40 9.07
C VAL A 337 25.09 -15.85 9.53
N ASP A 338 25.81 -16.64 8.77
CA ASP A 338 26.09 -18.05 9.08
C ASP A 338 27.58 -18.35 9.37
N GLY A 339 28.44 -17.38 9.12
CA GLY A 339 29.89 -17.50 9.29
C GLY A 339 30.56 -18.45 8.30
N ASN A 340 29.93 -18.74 7.17
CA ASN A 340 30.50 -19.55 6.10
C ASN A 340 30.86 -18.69 4.89
N LEU A 341 31.91 -19.09 4.14
CA LEU A 341 32.22 -18.48 2.86
C LEU A 341 31.42 -19.18 1.76
N GLY A 342 30.16 -18.78 1.62
CA GLY A 342 29.28 -19.24 0.55
C GLY A 342 29.29 -18.30 -0.66
N PRO A 343 28.60 -18.66 -1.78
CA PRO A 343 28.56 -17.85 -3.01
C PRO A 343 28.04 -16.42 -2.77
N ASN A 344 27.07 -16.23 -1.87
CA ASN A 344 26.54 -14.91 -1.54
C ASN A 344 27.58 -14.04 -0.82
N THR A 345 28.36 -14.64 0.09
CA THR A 345 29.43 -13.97 0.81
C THR A 345 30.55 -13.58 -0.12
N VAL A 346 30.97 -14.48 -1.06
CA VAL A 346 31.99 -14.20 -2.05
C VAL A 346 31.60 -13.05 -2.96
N ARG A 347 30.36 -13.06 -3.50
CA ARG A 347 29.84 -11.96 -4.33
C ARG A 347 29.82 -10.62 -3.58
N ALA A 348 29.41 -10.62 -2.31
CA ALA A 348 29.44 -9.43 -1.47
C ALA A 348 30.86 -8.91 -1.26
N LEU A 349 31.84 -9.80 -0.96
CA LEU A 349 33.25 -9.45 -0.80
C LEU A 349 33.84 -8.83 -2.06
N ASN A 350 33.49 -9.35 -3.23
CA ASN A 350 33.97 -8.88 -4.51
C ASN A 350 33.24 -7.61 -5.02
N GLY A 351 32.21 -7.15 -4.32
CA GLY A 351 31.43 -5.96 -4.71
C GLY A 351 30.36 -6.24 -5.77
N GLU A 352 30.20 -7.47 -6.24
CA GLU A 352 29.22 -7.87 -7.25
C GLU A 352 27.78 -7.76 -6.76
N GLN A 353 27.58 -7.75 -5.44
CA GLN A 353 26.26 -7.47 -4.84
C GLN A 353 25.82 -6.00 -4.95
N LYS A 354 26.75 -5.06 -5.12
CA LYS A 354 26.38 -3.66 -5.38
C LYS A 354 25.69 -3.52 -6.73
N GLU A 355 26.13 -4.27 -7.74
CA GLU A 355 25.48 -4.23 -9.07
C GLU A 355 24.13 -4.96 -9.09
N ALA A 356 24.00 -6.09 -8.38
CA ALA A 356 22.71 -6.77 -8.23
C ALA A 356 21.72 -6.02 -7.31
N ARG A 357 22.23 -5.23 -6.33
CA ARG A 357 21.40 -4.33 -5.50
C ARG A 357 21.07 -3.01 -6.19
N HIS A 358 21.87 -2.57 -7.17
CA HIS A 358 21.55 -1.43 -8.03
C HIS A 358 20.58 -1.78 -9.15
N ALA A 359 20.33 -3.07 -9.40
CA ALA A 359 19.12 -3.56 -10.09
C ALA A 359 17.90 -3.63 -9.14
N SER A 360 18.05 -3.31 -7.85
CA SER A 360 16.92 -3.08 -6.96
C SER A 360 16.20 -1.81 -7.41
N ALA A 361 14.86 -1.89 -7.47
CA ALA A 361 14.00 -0.78 -7.85
C ALA A 361 14.46 0.53 -7.17
N ASP A 362 14.48 1.62 -7.93
CA ASP A 362 14.77 2.96 -7.40
C ASP A 362 14.00 3.13 -6.08
N PRO A 363 14.64 3.57 -4.99
CA PRO A 363 13.96 3.84 -3.73
C PRO A 363 12.73 4.75 -3.89
N ILE A 364 12.77 5.69 -4.83
CA ILE A 364 11.64 6.55 -5.18
C ILE A 364 10.51 5.70 -5.76
N ASP A 365 10.78 4.83 -6.73
CA ASP A 365 9.78 3.95 -7.33
C ASP A 365 9.20 2.99 -6.29
N THR A 366 10.03 2.48 -5.39
CA THR A 366 9.59 1.62 -4.29
C THR A 366 8.60 2.34 -3.38
N ILE A 367 8.86 3.60 -3.02
CA ILE A 367 7.95 4.41 -2.21
C ILE A 367 6.65 4.67 -2.98
N ILE A 368 6.72 5.06 -4.26
CA ILE A 368 5.53 5.33 -5.08
C ILE A 368 4.63 4.07 -5.17
N VAL A 369 5.22 2.89 -5.38
CA VAL A 369 4.47 1.61 -5.39
C VAL A 369 3.80 1.34 -4.04
N ASN A 370 4.48 1.60 -2.93
CA ASN A 370 3.87 1.42 -1.60
C ASN A 370 2.79 2.47 -1.32
N MET A 371 2.94 3.71 -1.78
CA MET A 371 1.87 4.72 -1.70
C MET A 371 0.65 4.31 -2.52
N GLU A 372 0.84 3.68 -3.70
CA GLU A 372 -0.26 3.12 -4.48
C GLU A 372 -0.97 1.99 -3.73
N ARG A 373 -0.26 1.08 -3.08
CA ARG A 373 -0.83 0.00 -2.26
C ARG A 373 -1.64 0.51 -1.08
N TRP A 374 -1.21 1.60 -0.45
CA TRP A 374 -1.97 2.24 0.64
C TRP A 374 -3.34 2.76 0.19
N ARG A 375 -3.52 3.13 -1.08
CA ARG A 375 -4.81 3.55 -1.65
C ARG A 375 -5.80 2.41 -1.80
N TRP A 376 -5.35 1.16 -1.81
CA TRP A 376 -6.23 -0.01 -1.86
C TRP A 376 -6.81 -0.37 -0.49
N LEU A 377 -6.24 0.13 0.59
CA LEU A 377 -6.74 -0.12 1.93
C LEU A 377 -7.96 0.76 2.26
N PRO A 378 -8.86 0.29 3.14
CA PRO A 378 -9.94 1.12 3.64
C PRO A 378 -9.42 2.41 4.26
N ARG A 379 -10.11 3.51 4.05
CA ARG A 379 -9.75 4.80 4.65
C ARG A 379 -9.84 4.79 6.17
N ASN A 380 -10.77 4.00 6.71
CA ASN A 380 -10.90 3.75 8.15
C ASN A 380 -10.57 2.27 8.39
N LEU A 381 -9.49 2.01 9.10
CA LEU A 381 -9.06 0.66 9.46
C LEU A 381 -9.77 0.15 10.73
N GLY A 382 -10.59 0.99 11.36
CA GLY A 382 -11.22 0.70 12.65
C GLY A 382 -10.29 1.02 13.84
N ASN A 383 -10.87 1.02 15.04
CA ASN A 383 -10.12 1.16 16.29
C ASN A 383 -10.74 0.27 17.35
N PRO A 384 -10.07 -0.77 17.83
CA PRO A 384 -8.73 -1.22 17.40
C PRO A 384 -8.71 -1.89 16.02
N HIS A 385 -7.51 -2.06 15.44
CA HIS A 385 -7.33 -2.82 14.20
C HIS A 385 -6.04 -3.65 14.21
N VAL A 386 -6.00 -4.65 13.33
CA VAL A 386 -4.85 -5.56 13.17
C VAL A 386 -4.26 -5.37 11.78
N ILE A 387 -2.95 -5.20 11.70
CA ILE A 387 -2.21 -5.21 10.44
C ILE A 387 -1.30 -6.43 10.38
N VAL A 388 -1.48 -7.25 9.35
CA VAL A 388 -0.59 -8.35 8.99
C VAL A 388 0.35 -7.88 7.89
N ASN A 389 1.63 -7.69 8.23
CA ASN A 389 2.67 -7.31 7.27
C ASN A 389 3.36 -8.58 6.76
N VAL A 390 2.84 -9.14 5.67
CA VAL A 390 3.34 -10.38 5.06
C VAL A 390 4.83 -10.30 4.68
N PRO A 391 5.32 -9.23 4.01
CA PRO A 391 6.75 -9.09 3.69
C PRO A 391 7.69 -9.02 4.90
N ASP A 392 7.20 -8.51 6.03
CA ASP A 392 7.98 -8.35 7.27
C ASP A 392 7.78 -9.53 8.24
N TYR A 393 6.91 -10.47 7.90
CA TYR A 393 6.54 -11.60 8.76
C TYR A 393 6.04 -11.16 10.14
N THR A 394 5.28 -10.06 10.21
CA THR A 394 4.78 -9.52 11.47
C THR A 394 3.28 -9.27 11.45
N LEU A 395 2.70 -9.37 12.64
CA LEU A 395 1.34 -8.93 12.95
C LEU A 395 1.43 -7.88 14.06
N ALA A 396 0.71 -6.77 13.89
CA ALA A 396 0.60 -5.73 14.90
C ALA A 396 -0.88 -5.42 15.17
N LEU A 397 -1.21 -5.32 16.46
CA LEU A 397 -2.47 -4.81 16.96
C LEU A 397 -2.29 -3.33 17.29
N TYR A 398 -3.14 -2.51 16.71
CA TYR A 398 -3.18 -1.07 16.93
C TYR A 398 -4.39 -0.72 17.80
N ASN A 399 -4.18 0.22 18.72
CA ASN A 399 -5.24 0.89 19.45
C ASN A 399 -4.90 2.37 19.53
N ASP A 400 -5.84 3.25 19.15
CA ASP A 400 -5.63 4.70 19.05
C ASP A 400 -4.37 5.07 18.24
N ASP A 401 -4.22 4.46 17.06
CA ASP A 401 -3.09 4.62 16.13
C ASP A 401 -1.71 4.27 16.71
N LYS A 402 -1.68 3.60 17.88
CA LYS A 402 -0.43 3.13 18.51
C LYS A 402 -0.35 1.62 18.48
N VAL A 403 0.85 1.10 18.24
CA VAL A 403 1.10 -0.34 18.36
C VAL A 403 0.93 -0.75 19.82
N TYR A 404 -0.15 -1.52 20.08
CA TYR A 404 -0.43 -2.09 21.39
C TYR A 404 0.32 -3.40 21.61
N TRP A 405 0.41 -4.20 20.55
CA TRP A 405 1.08 -5.50 20.59
C TRP A 405 1.60 -5.87 19.20
N LYS A 406 2.76 -6.52 19.13
CA LYS A 406 3.38 -6.99 17.90
C LYS A 406 3.99 -8.37 18.08
N THR A 407 3.89 -9.22 17.05
CA THR A 407 4.47 -10.56 17.03
C THR A 407 4.98 -10.95 15.64
N LYS A 408 5.81 -11.98 15.58
CA LYS A 408 6.17 -12.66 14.33
C LYS A 408 5.08 -13.65 13.93
N ILE A 409 4.90 -13.83 12.62
CA ILE A 409 3.93 -14.77 12.07
C ILE A 409 4.56 -15.65 11.00
N VAL A 410 3.91 -16.75 10.71
CA VAL A 410 4.19 -17.60 9.55
C VAL A 410 3.25 -17.19 8.42
N VAL A 411 3.78 -17.05 7.22
CA VAL A 411 3.04 -16.69 6.01
C VAL A 411 3.15 -17.80 4.96
N GLY A 412 2.26 -17.78 3.97
CA GLY A 412 2.25 -18.74 2.88
C GLY A 412 3.51 -18.67 2.01
N LYS A 413 3.90 -19.81 1.45
CA LYS A 413 5.01 -19.92 0.49
C LYS A 413 4.59 -19.50 -0.93
N PRO A 414 5.52 -19.23 -1.85
CA PRO A 414 5.20 -19.02 -3.25
C PRO A 414 4.34 -20.16 -3.82
N GLY A 415 3.27 -19.82 -4.53
CA GLY A 415 2.26 -20.76 -5.03
C GLY A 415 1.14 -21.13 -4.06
N LEU A 416 1.30 -20.82 -2.75
CA LEU A 416 0.29 -20.91 -1.71
C LEU A 416 0.36 -19.64 -0.85
N ALA A 417 0.29 -18.48 -1.49
CA ALA A 417 0.48 -17.19 -0.85
C ALA A 417 -0.63 -16.88 0.15
N THR A 418 -0.26 -16.22 1.25
CA THR A 418 -1.25 -15.63 2.15
C THR A 418 -2.00 -14.53 1.39
N PRO A 419 -3.34 -14.61 1.25
CA PRO A 419 -4.10 -13.59 0.53
C PRO A 419 -4.05 -12.25 1.25
N MET A 420 -3.99 -11.17 0.48
CA MET A 420 -4.08 -9.80 0.98
C MET A 420 -5.54 -9.37 0.95
N VAL A 421 -6.13 -9.23 2.13
CA VAL A 421 -7.55 -8.88 2.32
C VAL A 421 -7.68 -7.85 3.43
N SER A 422 -8.80 -7.12 3.40
CA SER A 422 -9.26 -6.31 4.52
C SER A 422 -10.66 -6.75 4.89
N ALA A 423 -10.87 -7.05 6.17
CA ALA A 423 -12.15 -7.54 6.66
C ALA A 423 -12.38 -7.10 8.11
N GLU A 424 -13.64 -7.05 8.51
CA GLU A 424 -14.03 -6.82 9.89
C GLU A 424 -13.96 -8.13 10.68
N MET A 425 -13.27 -8.11 11.84
CA MET A 425 -13.25 -9.23 12.77
C MET A 425 -14.56 -9.28 13.54
N LYS A 426 -15.38 -10.30 13.30
CA LYS A 426 -16.71 -10.44 13.91
C LYS A 426 -16.72 -11.33 15.16
N PHE A 427 -15.84 -12.33 15.20
CA PHE A 427 -15.75 -13.28 16.32
C PHE A 427 -14.36 -13.90 16.38
N ILE A 428 -14.04 -14.45 17.55
CA ILE A 428 -12.85 -15.24 17.81
C ILE A 428 -13.31 -16.64 18.23
N THR A 429 -12.83 -17.67 17.56
CA THR A 429 -13.09 -19.06 17.92
C THR A 429 -11.94 -19.59 18.78
N VAL A 430 -12.26 -20.05 19.99
CA VAL A 430 -11.30 -20.67 20.90
C VAL A 430 -11.29 -22.19 20.66
N ASN A 431 -10.10 -22.79 20.61
CA ASN A 431 -9.90 -24.22 20.30
C ASN A 431 -10.60 -24.62 18.98
N PRO A 432 -10.35 -23.96 17.86
CA PRO A 432 -11.00 -24.30 16.60
C PRO A 432 -10.58 -25.70 16.12
N THR A 433 -11.52 -26.41 15.49
CA THR A 433 -11.17 -27.56 14.67
C THR A 433 -10.64 -27.10 13.33
N TRP A 434 -9.60 -27.75 12.83
CA TRP A 434 -9.10 -27.44 11.49
C TRP A 434 -9.87 -28.24 10.44
N ASN A 435 -10.64 -27.53 9.62
CA ASN A 435 -11.24 -28.08 8.42
C ASN A 435 -10.22 -28.05 7.29
N VAL A 436 -9.65 -29.19 6.94
CA VAL A 436 -8.66 -29.28 5.86
C VAL A 436 -9.34 -28.96 4.52
N PRO A 437 -8.86 -27.97 3.77
CA PRO A 437 -9.41 -27.65 2.46
C PRO A 437 -9.33 -28.84 1.49
N PRO A 438 -10.34 -29.08 0.63
CA PRO A 438 -10.33 -30.18 -0.33
C PRO A 438 -9.06 -30.24 -1.19
N SER A 439 -8.52 -29.08 -1.59
CA SER A 439 -7.28 -29.00 -2.37
C SER A 439 -6.04 -29.52 -1.64
N ILE A 440 -6.00 -29.43 -0.32
CA ILE A 440 -4.91 -30.01 0.50
C ILE A 440 -5.14 -31.51 0.64
N ILE A 441 -6.38 -31.93 0.84
CA ILE A 441 -6.74 -33.37 0.91
C ILE A 441 -6.30 -34.05 -0.40
N GLU A 442 -6.71 -33.53 -1.54
CA GLU A 442 -6.42 -34.10 -2.86
C GLU A 442 -4.93 -34.11 -3.22
N LYS A 443 -4.20 -33.05 -2.86
CA LYS A 443 -2.81 -32.87 -3.30
C LYS A 443 -1.76 -33.40 -2.33
N GLU A 444 -2.08 -33.46 -1.05
CA GLU A 444 -1.10 -33.81 -0.01
C GLU A 444 -1.51 -35.09 0.75
N TYR A 445 -2.76 -35.20 1.19
CA TYR A 445 -3.19 -36.35 2.02
C TYR A 445 -3.53 -37.61 1.23
N LEU A 446 -4.29 -37.50 0.14
CA LEU A 446 -4.62 -38.68 -0.68
C LEU A 446 -3.39 -39.36 -1.28
N PRO A 447 -2.42 -38.63 -1.90
CA PRO A 447 -1.21 -39.30 -2.39
C PRO A 447 -0.34 -39.93 -1.30
N ALA A 448 -0.37 -39.40 -0.08
CA ALA A 448 0.34 -40.00 1.05
C ALA A 448 -0.33 -41.27 1.54
N LEU A 449 -1.68 -41.28 1.57
CA LEU A 449 -2.47 -42.48 1.95
C LEU A 449 -2.43 -43.60 0.91
N GLU A 450 -2.19 -43.29 -0.37
CA GLU A 450 -2.03 -44.30 -1.44
C GLU A 450 -0.65 -45.00 -1.42
N GLN A 451 0.31 -44.45 -0.66
CA GLN A 451 1.67 -44.99 -0.55
C GLN A 451 1.88 -45.82 0.72
N ASP A 452 0.94 -45.81 1.66
CA ASP A 452 0.91 -46.67 2.86
C ASP A 452 0.02 -47.89 2.63
#